data_7c241ee1c39610ae35339c488cb7ae13
#
_entry.id   7c241ee1c39610ae35339c488cb7ae13
#
_cell.length_a   1.000
_cell.length_b   1.000
_cell.length_c   1.000
_cell.angle_alpha   90.00
_cell.angle_beta   90.00
_cell.angle_gamma   90.00
#
_symmetry.space_group_name_H-M   'P 1'
#
loop_
_entity.id
_entity.type
_entity.pdbx_description
1 polymer ?
#
loop_
_entity_poly.entity_id
_entity_poly.type
_entity_poly.pdbx_seq_one_letter_code
_entity_poly.pdbx_strand_id
1 'polypeptide(L)'
;RLAKAAGEQVMALIKRDLRPRQIARMAAFRNAIAVDMALGGSTNTVLHLPAVAHEAGLTLDLDLFDTLSGQIPNLCRLSPAGGHRLEDLDRAGGVPGVLKTLAPAGLLDLEAITVTGKTLGANLRKARVTDREVIRSLKRSFSATGGIAVLRGNLAPEGAVVKTSAVAPEMLVHEGRACVFDGEEDAVAAILGGSIRPGDVVVIRYEGPRGGPGMREMLGPTSAIAGMGLDTTVALLTDGRFSGGTRGAAVGHISPEAAAGGAIALIEAGDGIRIDIPGRALTLLVDEAELADR
;
A
#
# COMPACT_ATOMS: atom_id res chain seq x y z
N ARG A 1 17.76 -7.95 22.01
CA ARG A 1 18.96 -7.12 21.76
C ARG A 1 18.58 -5.77 21.15
N LEU A 2 17.82 -5.75 20.05
CA LEU A 2 17.39 -4.49 19.37
C LEU A 2 16.56 -3.59 20.29
N ALA A 3 15.59 -4.12 21.01
CA ALA A 3 14.76 -3.35 21.94
C ALA A 3 15.59 -2.64 23.03
N LYS A 4 16.61 -3.32 23.58
CA LYS A 4 17.54 -2.71 24.54
C LYS A 4 18.33 -1.56 23.90
N ALA A 5 18.91 -1.77 22.72
CA ALA A 5 19.63 -0.73 21.99
C ALA A 5 18.74 0.47 21.63
N ALA A 6 17.47 0.22 21.27
CA ALA A 6 16.49 1.28 21.02
C ALA A 6 16.22 2.13 22.28
N GLY A 7 16.06 1.48 23.46
CA GLY A 7 15.90 2.18 24.74
C GLY A 7 17.10 3.04 25.09
N GLU A 8 18.31 2.52 24.92
CA GLU A 8 19.56 3.27 25.14
C GLU A 8 19.64 4.49 24.19
N GLN A 9 19.22 4.30 22.92
CA GLN A 9 19.19 5.39 21.94
C GLN A 9 18.17 6.48 22.31
N VAL A 10 16.99 6.11 22.81
CA VAL A 10 16.00 7.12 23.28
C VAL A 10 16.60 7.97 24.40
N MET A 11 17.31 7.39 25.36
CA MET A 11 18.00 8.15 26.40
C MET A 11 19.07 9.11 25.84
N ALA A 12 19.77 8.69 24.79
CA ALA A 12 20.73 9.55 24.10
C ALA A 12 20.05 10.73 23.36
N LEU A 13 18.88 10.49 22.77
CA LEU A 13 18.09 11.55 22.11
C LEU A 13 17.58 12.57 23.13
N ILE A 14 17.08 12.14 24.28
CA ILE A 14 16.63 13.02 25.38
C ILE A 14 17.80 13.92 25.84
N LYS A 15 18.98 13.36 26.09
CA LYS A 15 20.16 14.12 26.50
C LYS A 15 20.60 15.19 25.48
N ARG A 16 20.33 14.96 24.21
CA ARG A 16 20.65 15.87 23.09
C ARG A 16 19.51 16.84 22.77
N ASP A 17 18.37 16.74 23.44
CA ASP A 17 17.10 17.44 23.11
C ASP A 17 16.71 17.26 21.63
N LEU A 18 17.00 16.08 21.05
CA LEU A 18 16.57 15.75 19.70
C LEU A 18 15.17 15.14 19.73
N ARG A 19 14.19 15.96 19.42
CA ARG A 19 12.76 15.62 19.55
C ARG A 19 12.21 14.96 18.30
N PRO A 20 11.15 14.12 18.38
CA PRO A 20 10.52 13.48 17.22
C PRO A 20 10.17 14.45 16.08
N ARG A 21 9.62 15.63 16.39
CA ARG A 21 9.26 16.65 15.38
C ARG A 21 10.45 17.27 14.65
N GLN A 22 11.66 17.15 15.17
CA GLN A 22 12.89 17.60 14.48
C GLN A 22 13.34 16.56 13.45
N ILE A 23 13.00 15.29 13.68
CA ILE A 23 13.28 14.17 12.76
C ILE A 23 12.14 14.02 11.74
N ALA A 24 10.88 14.08 12.20
CA ALA A 24 9.69 13.98 11.38
C ALA A 24 9.50 15.25 10.53
N ARG A 25 10.32 15.40 9.49
CA ARG A 25 10.27 16.47 8.49
C ARG A 25 9.85 15.87 7.14
N MET A 26 9.38 16.71 6.22
CA MET A 26 8.92 16.26 4.90
C MET A 26 9.99 15.38 4.20
N ALA A 27 11.25 15.72 4.30
CA ALA A 27 12.36 14.92 3.77
C ALA A 27 12.39 13.49 4.32
N ALA A 28 12.14 13.32 5.63
CA ALA A 28 12.11 12.00 6.26
C ALA A 28 10.90 11.18 5.77
N PHE A 29 9.71 11.81 5.62
CA PHE A 29 8.53 11.13 5.07
C PHE A 29 8.74 10.72 3.61
N ARG A 30 9.33 11.60 2.77
CA ARG A 30 9.68 11.25 1.39
C ARG A 30 10.64 10.05 1.34
N ASN A 31 11.65 10.01 2.20
CA ASN A 31 12.56 8.86 2.30
C ASN A 31 11.84 7.59 2.75
N ALA A 32 10.91 7.68 3.69
CA ALA A 32 10.12 6.54 4.17
C ALA A 32 9.22 5.99 3.06
N ILE A 33 8.52 6.85 2.32
CA ILE A 33 7.71 6.46 1.17
C ILE A 33 8.58 5.83 0.08
N ALA A 34 9.76 6.40 -0.20
CA ALA A 34 10.68 5.83 -1.19
C ALA A 34 11.11 4.39 -0.84
N VAL A 35 11.37 4.12 0.44
CA VAL A 35 11.67 2.76 0.91
C VAL A 35 10.46 1.83 0.75
N ASP A 36 9.28 2.30 1.12
CA ASP A 36 8.04 1.52 0.99
C ASP A 36 7.78 1.13 -0.47
N MET A 37 7.92 2.07 -1.40
CA MET A 37 7.80 1.82 -2.83
C MET A 37 8.84 0.82 -3.34
N ALA A 38 10.09 0.95 -2.91
CA ALA A 38 11.19 0.06 -3.33
C ALA A 38 11.05 -1.36 -2.77
N LEU A 39 10.48 -1.51 -1.58
CA LEU A 39 10.22 -2.82 -0.95
C LEU A 39 8.97 -3.50 -1.54
N GLY A 40 8.06 -2.78 -2.17
CA GLY A 40 6.71 -3.24 -2.44
C GLY A 40 5.97 -3.50 -1.13
N GLY A 41 6.00 -2.50 -0.24
CA GLY A 41 5.57 -2.58 1.15
C GLY A 41 4.07 -2.75 1.37
N SER A 42 3.51 -2.05 2.33
CA SER A 42 2.11 -2.19 2.73
C SER A 42 1.29 -0.96 2.38
N THR A 43 0.09 -1.14 1.83
CA THR A 43 -0.89 -0.06 1.64
C THR A 43 -1.27 0.66 2.94
N ASN A 44 -1.07 0.01 4.10
CA ASN A 44 -1.28 0.63 5.41
C ASN A 44 -0.37 1.85 5.66
N THR A 45 0.78 1.95 4.99
CA THR A 45 1.66 3.13 5.10
C THR A 45 0.99 4.39 4.57
N VAL A 46 0.11 4.26 3.56
CA VAL A 46 -0.67 5.37 2.99
C VAL A 46 -1.69 5.93 3.97
N LEU A 47 -2.08 5.18 5.00
CA LEU A 47 -2.90 5.63 6.12
C LEU A 47 -2.04 6.16 7.27
N HIS A 48 -1.03 5.38 7.68
CA HIS A 48 -0.29 5.68 8.91
C HIS A 48 0.72 6.81 8.77
N LEU A 49 1.43 6.93 7.63
CA LEU A 49 2.38 8.04 7.43
C LEU A 49 1.70 9.41 7.41
N PRO A 50 0.53 9.61 6.73
CA PRO A 50 -0.23 10.85 6.86
C PRO A 50 -0.67 11.17 8.29
N ALA A 51 -1.11 10.17 9.07
CA ALA A 51 -1.48 10.37 10.46
C ALA A 51 -0.28 10.84 11.31
N VAL A 52 0.90 10.22 11.16
CA VAL A 52 2.13 10.64 11.84
C VAL A 52 2.58 12.03 11.37
N ALA A 53 2.45 12.34 10.08
CA ALA A 53 2.78 13.65 9.54
C ALA A 53 1.87 14.74 10.12
N HIS A 54 0.56 14.48 10.21
CA HIS A 54 -0.41 15.38 10.82
C HIS A 54 -0.03 15.72 12.27
N GLU A 55 0.30 14.73 13.09
CA GLU A 55 0.77 14.92 14.47
C GLU A 55 2.11 15.70 14.53
N ALA A 56 2.91 15.62 13.48
CA ALA A 56 4.13 16.44 13.36
C ALA A 56 3.87 17.86 12.85
N GLY A 57 2.61 18.20 12.50
CA GLY A 57 2.22 19.49 11.93
C GLY A 57 2.50 19.61 10.44
N LEU A 58 2.49 18.49 9.71
CA LEU A 58 2.74 18.41 8.28
C LEU A 58 1.51 17.82 7.57
N THR A 59 1.29 18.23 6.32
CA THR A 59 0.30 17.62 5.43
C THR A 59 1.01 16.69 4.46
N LEU A 60 0.54 15.45 4.38
CA LEU A 60 1.04 14.43 3.48
C LEU A 60 -0.16 13.89 2.70
N ASP A 61 -0.23 14.23 1.41
CA ASP A 61 -1.31 13.84 0.51
C ASP A 61 -1.02 12.57 -0.29
N LEU A 62 -2.05 12.00 -0.90
CA LEU A 62 -1.93 10.80 -1.74
C LEU A 62 -1.13 11.07 -3.02
N ASP A 63 -1.13 12.30 -3.53
CA ASP A 63 -0.42 12.65 -4.76
C ASP A 63 1.09 12.51 -4.61
N LEU A 64 1.60 12.73 -3.38
CA LEU A 64 3.01 12.46 -3.09
C LEU A 64 3.34 10.97 -3.18
N PHE A 65 2.46 10.09 -2.68
CA PHE A 65 2.65 8.64 -2.79
C PHE A 65 2.64 8.20 -4.25
N ASP A 66 1.71 8.71 -5.06
CA ASP A 66 1.61 8.39 -6.48
C ASP A 66 2.83 8.89 -7.26
N THR A 67 3.24 10.13 -7.02
CA THR A 67 4.44 10.73 -7.62
C THR A 67 5.69 9.90 -7.32
N LEU A 68 5.91 9.55 -6.05
CA LEU A 68 7.06 8.74 -5.65
C LEU A 68 6.96 7.31 -6.19
N SER A 69 5.76 6.72 -6.24
CA SER A 69 5.56 5.43 -6.89
C SER A 69 5.99 5.44 -8.36
N GLY A 70 5.70 6.51 -9.10
CA GLY A 70 6.16 6.66 -10.48
C GLY A 70 7.67 6.78 -10.66
N GLN A 71 8.40 7.24 -9.63
CA GLN A 71 9.83 7.53 -9.68
C GLN A 71 10.71 6.44 -9.06
N ILE A 72 10.21 5.72 -8.07
CA ILE A 72 10.98 4.74 -7.29
C ILE A 72 10.78 3.34 -7.86
N PRO A 73 11.84 2.66 -8.32
CA PRO A 73 11.72 1.29 -8.81
C PRO A 73 11.49 0.29 -7.67
N ASN A 74 10.72 -0.77 -7.94
CA ASN A 74 10.55 -1.86 -6.99
C ASN A 74 11.79 -2.76 -7.01
N LEU A 75 12.52 -2.83 -5.89
CA LEU A 75 13.80 -3.53 -5.75
C LEU A 75 13.70 -4.88 -5.06
N CYS A 76 12.59 -5.14 -4.35
CA CYS A 76 12.41 -6.33 -3.55
C CYS A 76 11.05 -6.98 -3.85
N ARG A 77 10.99 -8.31 -3.76
CA ARG A 77 9.75 -9.08 -3.77
C ARG A 77 9.68 -9.96 -2.53
N LEU A 78 9.15 -9.36 -1.47
CA LEU A 78 8.94 -10.04 -0.19
C LEU A 78 7.58 -10.74 -0.17
N SER A 79 7.45 -11.82 0.62
CA SER A 79 6.18 -12.47 0.84
C SER A 79 5.12 -11.46 1.33
N PRO A 80 3.87 -11.51 0.79
CA PRO A 80 3.29 -12.52 -0.12
C PRO A 80 3.53 -12.27 -1.62
N ALA A 81 4.13 -11.13 -2.00
CA ALA A 81 4.36 -10.76 -3.41
C ALA A 81 5.50 -11.55 -4.08
N GLY A 82 6.32 -12.24 -3.29
CA GLY A 82 7.45 -13.06 -3.74
C GLY A 82 7.87 -14.09 -2.72
N GLY A 83 8.97 -14.80 -3.01
CA GLY A 83 9.45 -15.91 -2.20
C GLY A 83 10.36 -15.53 -1.02
N HIS A 84 10.88 -14.30 -0.99
CA HIS A 84 11.78 -13.85 0.07
C HIS A 84 11.01 -13.38 1.31
N ARG A 85 11.60 -13.57 2.49
CA ARG A 85 11.07 -13.15 3.78
C ARG A 85 11.87 -11.96 4.33
N LEU A 86 11.40 -11.38 5.45
CA LEU A 86 12.09 -10.27 6.09
C LEU A 86 13.48 -10.67 6.61
N GLU A 87 13.68 -11.93 7.00
CA GLU A 87 14.99 -12.45 7.40
C GLU A 87 15.97 -12.46 6.22
N ASP A 88 15.48 -12.75 4.99
CA ASP A 88 16.31 -12.71 3.78
C ASP A 88 16.71 -11.28 3.48
N LEU A 89 15.75 -10.34 3.61
CA LEU A 89 16.02 -8.90 3.47
C LEU A 89 17.08 -8.44 4.48
N ASP A 90 16.95 -8.82 5.75
CA ASP A 90 17.91 -8.44 6.81
C ASP A 90 19.31 -8.95 6.47
N ARG A 91 19.45 -10.23 6.09
CA ARG A 91 20.72 -10.84 5.65
C ARG A 91 21.29 -10.18 4.41
N ALA A 92 20.45 -9.75 3.47
CA ALA A 92 20.86 -9.10 2.22
C ALA A 92 21.35 -7.65 2.42
N GLY A 93 21.17 -7.08 3.62
CA GLY A 93 21.59 -5.72 3.96
C GLY A 93 20.49 -4.86 4.57
N GLY A 94 19.28 -5.39 4.67
CA GLY A 94 18.12 -4.77 5.31
C GLY A 94 17.67 -3.48 4.63
N VAL A 95 16.84 -2.70 5.32
CA VAL A 95 16.43 -1.36 4.88
C VAL A 95 17.63 -0.46 4.56
N PRO A 96 18.74 -0.47 5.31
CA PRO A 96 19.95 0.29 4.93
C PRO A 96 20.51 -0.11 3.56
N GLY A 97 20.44 -1.39 3.18
CA GLY A 97 20.87 -1.86 1.86
C GLY A 97 19.98 -1.33 0.73
N VAL A 98 18.66 -1.28 0.94
CA VAL A 98 17.70 -0.68 0.00
C VAL A 98 17.99 0.82 -0.16
N LEU A 99 18.07 1.57 0.94
CA LEU A 99 18.41 2.99 0.93
C LEU A 99 19.77 3.26 0.23
N LYS A 100 20.78 2.41 0.49
CA LYS A 100 22.08 2.49 -0.17
C LYS A 100 21.99 2.30 -1.69
N THR A 101 21.04 1.48 -2.15
CA THR A 101 20.81 1.25 -3.59
C THR A 101 20.11 2.44 -4.24
N LEU A 102 19.16 3.10 -3.54
CA LEU A 102 18.43 4.27 -4.05
C LEU A 102 19.28 5.56 -4.03
N ALA A 103 20.18 5.70 -3.07
CA ALA A 103 20.95 6.94 -2.84
C ALA A 103 21.69 7.48 -4.07
N PRO A 104 22.38 6.67 -4.91
CA PRO A 104 23.10 7.17 -6.08
C PRO A 104 22.23 7.76 -7.18
N ALA A 105 20.91 7.45 -7.18
CA ALA A 105 19.96 7.96 -8.15
C ALA A 105 19.33 9.32 -7.77
N GLY A 106 19.73 9.89 -6.62
CA GLY A 106 19.14 11.15 -6.14
C GLY A 106 17.70 11.02 -5.64
N LEU A 107 17.26 9.79 -5.36
CA LEU A 107 15.89 9.47 -4.94
C LEU A 107 15.64 9.65 -3.44
N LEU A 108 16.66 10.07 -2.69
CA LEU A 108 16.62 10.25 -1.24
C LEU A 108 17.22 11.60 -0.83
N ASP A 109 16.66 12.19 0.23
CA ASP A 109 17.29 13.27 0.96
C ASP A 109 18.28 12.68 1.97
N LEU A 110 19.58 12.76 1.66
CA LEU A 110 20.65 12.19 2.46
C LEU A 110 21.01 13.07 3.67
N GLU A 111 20.57 14.32 3.70
CA GLU A 111 20.81 15.26 4.81
C GLU A 111 19.73 15.15 5.89
N ALA A 112 18.63 14.42 5.65
CA ALA A 112 17.61 14.19 6.63
C ALA A 112 18.18 13.59 7.92
N ILE A 113 17.92 14.24 9.06
CA ILE A 113 18.35 13.76 10.38
C ILE A 113 17.54 12.54 10.79
N THR A 114 18.21 11.57 11.40
CA THR A 114 17.61 10.32 11.83
C THR A 114 17.67 10.15 13.36
N VAL A 115 17.02 9.09 13.87
CA VAL A 115 17.05 8.70 15.29
C VAL A 115 18.45 8.43 15.85
N THR A 116 19.48 8.32 15.02
CA THR A 116 20.88 8.22 15.48
C THR A 116 21.48 9.59 15.84
N GLY A 117 20.78 10.68 15.55
CA GLY A 117 21.30 12.04 15.64
C GLY A 117 22.32 12.37 14.55
N LYS A 118 22.36 11.58 13.49
CA LYS A 118 23.20 11.76 12.29
C LYS A 118 22.31 11.84 11.06
N THR A 119 22.86 12.35 9.97
CA THR A 119 22.15 12.35 8.67
C THR A 119 21.99 10.94 8.13
N LEU A 120 20.98 10.72 7.27
CA LEU A 120 20.78 9.47 6.57
C LEU A 120 22.05 9.07 5.81
N GLY A 121 22.66 9.99 5.07
CA GLY A 121 23.89 9.74 4.32
C GLY A 121 25.03 9.24 5.21
N ALA A 122 25.19 9.82 6.42
CA ALA A 122 26.20 9.38 7.37
C ALA A 122 25.95 7.94 7.85
N ASN A 123 24.69 7.57 8.07
CA ASN A 123 24.32 6.21 8.49
C ASN A 123 24.57 5.19 7.36
N LEU A 124 24.37 5.58 6.11
CA LEU A 124 24.52 4.69 4.95
C LEU A 124 25.97 4.43 4.53
N ARG A 125 26.98 5.11 5.12
CA ARG A 125 28.38 4.92 4.73
C ARG A 125 28.84 3.45 4.81
N LYS A 126 28.41 2.75 5.85
CA LYS A 126 28.77 1.34 6.09
C LYS A 126 27.76 0.33 5.58
N ALA A 127 26.61 0.80 5.06
CA ALA A 127 25.59 -0.05 4.51
C ALA A 127 26.11 -0.77 3.25
N ARG A 128 25.77 -2.05 3.13
CA ARG A 128 26.16 -2.89 1.99
C ARG A 128 24.98 -3.75 1.58
N VAL A 129 24.91 -4.13 0.32
CA VAL A 129 24.02 -5.17 -0.18
C VAL A 129 24.87 -6.41 -0.39
N THR A 130 24.54 -7.49 0.30
CA THR A 130 25.25 -8.76 0.27
C THR A 130 24.60 -9.78 -0.65
N ASP A 131 23.30 -9.59 -0.97
CA ASP A 131 22.55 -10.45 -1.88
C ASP A 131 21.72 -9.59 -2.86
N ARG A 132 22.04 -9.72 -4.15
CA ARG A 132 21.39 -8.99 -5.24
C ARG A 132 20.17 -9.71 -5.82
N GLU A 133 19.88 -10.91 -5.42
CA GLU A 133 18.61 -11.57 -5.75
C GLU A 133 17.49 -11.07 -4.83
N VAL A 134 17.81 -10.74 -3.58
CA VAL A 134 16.86 -10.19 -2.61
C VAL A 134 16.69 -8.68 -2.78
N ILE A 135 17.81 -7.91 -2.82
CA ILE A 135 17.80 -6.45 -3.05
C ILE A 135 18.42 -6.17 -4.42
N ARG A 136 17.60 -6.03 -5.44
CA ARG A 136 18.05 -5.81 -6.80
C ARG A 136 18.69 -4.44 -6.99
N SER A 137 19.53 -4.31 -8.02
CA SER A 137 20.06 -3.02 -8.46
C SER A 137 18.98 -2.23 -9.21
N LEU A 138 19.16 -0.91 -9.34
CA LEU A 138 18.26 -0.04 -10.10
C LEU A 138 18.06 -0.52 -11.56
N LYS A 139 19.15 -1.02 -12.19
CA LYS A 139 19.10 -1.52 -13.57
C LYS A 139 18.38 -2.87 -13.73
N ARG A 140 18.22 -3.62 -12.66
CA ARG A 140 17.59 -4.96 -12.64
C ARG A 140 16.40 -5.00 -11.68
N SER A 141 15.73 -3.87 -11.46
CA SER A 141 14.53 -3.79 -10.63
C SER A 141 13.44 -4.77 -11.10
N PHE A 142 12.56 -5.17 -10.21
CA PHE A 142 11.39 -6.00 -10.57
C PHE A 142 10.35 -5.21 -11.37
N SER A 143 10.24 -3.91 -11.09
CA SER A 143 9.43 -2.95 -11.83
C SER A 143 10.16 -1.61 -11.87
N ALA A 144 9.94 -0.83 -12.93
CA ALA A 144 10.41 0.56 -13.03
C ALA A 144 9.67 1.50 -12.07
N THR A 145 8.48 1.11 -11.62
CA THR A 145 7.64 1.85 -10.68
C THR A 145 7.54 1.14 -9.34
N GLY A 146 7.10 1.87 -8.31
CA GLY A 146 6.92 1.36 -6.96
C GLY A 146 5.86 0.28 -6.83
N GLY A 147 5.89 -0.42 -5.71
CA GLY A 147 5.00 -1.55 -5.45
C GLY A 147 3.60 -1.18 -4.98
N ILE A 148 3.26 0.12 -4.90
CA ILE A 148 1.94 0.64 -4.52
C ILE A 148 1.49 1.65 -5.57
N ALA A 149 0.19 1.65 -5.92
CA ALA A 149 -0.42 2.61 -6.82
C ALA A 149 -1.63 3.30 -6.16
N VAL A 150 -1.84 4.56 -6.50
CA VAL A 150 -3.08 5.28 -6.22
C VAL A 150 -3.93 5.26 -7.48
N LEU A 151 -5.19 4.85 -7.36
CA LEU A 151 -6.18 4.83 -8.43
C LEU A 151 -7.20 5.94 -8.20
N ARG A 152 -7.69 6.56 -9.27
CA ARG A 152 -8.75 7.57 -9.23
C ARG A 152 -9.80 7.28 -10.29
N GLY A 153 -10.97 7.88 -10.15
CA GLY A 153 -12.08 7.74 -11.09
C GLY A 153 -13.41 8.06 -10.42
N ASN A 154 -14.52 7.83 -11.13
CA ASN A 154 -15.85 8.08 -10.59
C ASN A 154 -16.15 7.24 -9.33
N LEU A 155 -15.51 6.06 -9.18
CA LEU A 155 -15.66 5.24 -8.00
C LEU A 155 -14.76 5.67 -6.82
N ALA A 156 -13.66 6.36 -7.11
CA ALA A 156 -12.69 6.81 -6.10
C ALA A 156 -12.16 8.22 -6.44
N PRO A 157 -13.00 9.26 -6.40
CA PRO A 157 -12.57 10.62 -6.76
C PRO A 157 -11.48 11.17 -5.85
N GLU A 158 -11.47 10.80 -4.58
CA GLU A 158 -10.41 11.17 -3.63
C GLU A 158 -9.24 10.18 -3.60
N GLY A 159 -9.39 9.03 -4.25
CA GLY A 159 -8.37 8.02 -4.42
C GLY A 159 -8.71 6.67 -3.81
N ALA A 160 -8.00 5.66 -4.26
CA ALA A 160 -7.97 4.30 -3.74
C ALA A 160 -6.54 3.77 -3.86
N VAL A 161 -6.20 2.72 -3.12
CA VAL A 161 -4.81 2.23 -3.04
C VAL A 161 -4.75 0.74 -3.35
N VAL A 162 -3.80 0.36 -4.19
CA VAL A 162 -3.54 -1.05 -4.53
C VAL A 162 -2.06 -1.39 -4.40
N LYS A 163 -1.76 -2.59 -3.89
CA LYS A 163 -0.40 -3.14 -3.83
C LYS A 163 -0.07 -3.80 -5.18
N THR A 164 0.48 -3.04 -6.11
CA THR A 164 0.80 -3.50 -7.48
C THR A 164 1.79 -4.64 -7.49
N SER A 165 2.72 -4.68 -6.53
CA SER A 165 3.73 -5.75 -6.43
C SER A 165 3.13 -7.14 -6.13
N ALA A 166 1.88 -7.20 -5.66
CA ALA A 166 1.17 -8.45 -5.34
C ALA A 166 0.11 -8.83 -6.38
N VAL A 167 -0.08 -8.01 -7.42
CA VAL A 167 -1.07 -8.24 -8.49
C VAL A 167 -0.44 -9.06 -9.61
N ALA A 168 -1.13 -10.09 -10.06
CA ALA A 168 -0.74 -10.88 -11.22
C ALA A 168 -0.82 -10.04 -12.50
N PRO A 169 0.09 -10.21 -13.47
CA PRO A 169 0.13 -9.40 -14.69
C PRO A 169 -1.21 -9.34 -15.44
N GLU A 170 -1.94 -10.44 -15.48
CA GLU A 170 -3.25 -10.58 -16.12
C GLU A 170 -4.37 -9.80 -15.40
N MET A 171 -4.17 -9.43 -14.14
CA MET A 171 -5.11 -8.68 -13.30
C MET A 171 -4.75 -7.19 -13.20
N LEU A 172 -3.70 -6.71 -13.87
CA LEU A 172 -3.34 -5.30 -13.86
C LEU A 172 -4.41 -4.41 -14.54
N VAL A 173 -5.11 -4.98 -15.54
CA VAL A 173 -6.34 -4.41 -16.10
C VAL A 173 -7.40 -5.49 -16.00
N HIS A 174 -8.45 -5.20 -15.23
CA HIS A 174 -9.54 -6.13 -14.98
C HIS A 174 -10.89 -5.43 -15.13
N GLU A 175 -11.83 -6.11 -15.76
CA GLU A 175 -13.22 -5.66 -15.86
C GLU A 175 -14.12 -6.82 -15.48
N GLY A 176 -15.04 -6.58 -14.54
CA GLY A 176 -15.89 -7.62 -14.02
C GLY A 176 -17.18 -7.11 -13.41
N ARG A 177 -18.06 -8.03 -13.06
CA ARG A 177 -19.34 -7.72 -12.43
C ARG A 177 -19.20 -7.62 -10.91
N ALA A 178 -19.87 -6.65 -10.32
CA ALA A 178 -19.90 -6.42 -8.88
C ALA A 178 -20.68 -7.51 -8.15
N CYS A 179 -20.05 -8.09 -7.13
CA CYS A 179 -20.70 -8.86 -6.08
C CYS A 179 -20.59 -8.05 -4.79
N VAL A 180 -21.69 -7.47 -4.31
CA VAL A 180 -21.70 -6.41 -3.29
C VAL A 180 -22.06 -6.97 -1.93
N PHE A 181 -21.30 -6.59 -0.90
CA PHE A 181 -21.48 -7.00 0.50
C PHE A 181 -21.29 -5.79 1.43
N ASP A 182 -22.17 -5.68 2.45
CA ASP A 182 -22.13 -4.59 3.44
C ASP A 182 -21.30 -4.95 4.68
N GLY A 183 -20.35 -5.86 4.53
CA GLY A 183 -19.43 -6.26 5.59
C GLY A 183 -18.53 -7.43 5.19
N GLU A 184 -17.45 -7.63 5.97
CA GLU A 184 -16.44 -8.66 5.73
C GLU A 184 -17.01 -10.06 5.85
N GLU A 185 -17.87 -10.31 6.84
CA GLU A 185 -18.37 -11.62 7.19
C GLU A 185 -19.24 -12.24 6.06
N ASP A 186 -20.13 -11.43 5.49
CA ASP A 186 -20.99 -11.85 4.38
C ASP A 186 -20.20 -12.14 3.12
N ALA A 187 -19.20 -11.29 2.84
CA ALA A 187 -18.28 -11.51 1.72
C ALA A 187 -17.49 -12.81 1.87
N VAL A 188 -16.95 -13.09 3.05
CA VAL A 188 -16.23 -14.35 3.33
C VAL A 188 -17.15 -15.55 3.19
N ALA A 189 -18.37 -15.48 3.71
CA ALA A 189 -19.36 -16.55 3.59
C ALA A 189 -19.69 -16.84 2.11
N ALA A 190 -19.89 -15.80 1.29
CA ALA A 190 -20.17 -15.94 -0.14
C ALA A 190 -18.99 -16.53 -0.92
N ILE A 191 -17.75 -16.11 -0.61
CA ILE A 191 -16.53 -16.64 -1.24
C ILE A 191 -16.39 -18.12 -0.92
N LEU A 192 -16.43 -18.51 0.35
CA LEU A 192 -16.28 -19.90 0.79
C LEU A 192 -17.46 -20.77 0.35
N GLY A 193 -18.66 -20.19 0.22
CA GLY A 193 -19.87 -20.85 -0.30
C GLY A 193 -19.85 -21.07 -1.82
N GLY A 194 -18.80 -20.61 -2.54
CA GLY A 194 -18.66 -20.81 -3.99
C GLY A 194 -19.59 -19.94 -4.84
N SER A 195 -20.12 -18.84 -4.29
CA SER A 195 -20.98 -17.90 -5.02
C SER A 195 -20.19 -16.98 -5.94
N ILE A 196 -18.90 -16.77 -5.66
CA ILE A 196 -18.01 -15.92 -6.43
C ILE A 196 -17.36 -16.72 -7.56
N ARG A 197 -17.34 -16.16 -8.75
CA ARG A 197 -16.85 -16.79 -9.98
C ARG A 197 -15.62 -16.09 -10.54
N PRO A 198 -14.76 -16.77 -11.31
CA PRO A 198 -13.73 -16.11 -12.08
C PRO A 198 -14.29 -14.94 -12.91
N GLY A 199 -13.63 -13.80 -12.85
CA GLY A 199 -14.04 -12.57 -13.51
C GLY A 199 -14.85 -11.60 -12.64
N ASP A 200 -15.36 -12.02 -11.50
CA ASP A 200 -16.14 -11.15 -10.61
C ASP A 200 -15.26 -10.11 -9.88
N VAL A 201 -15.90 -9.03 -9.44
CA VAL A 201 -15.32 -8.01 -8.57
C VAL A 201 -16.13 -8.03 -7.26
N VAL A 202 -15.50 -8.49 -6.19
CA VAL A 202 -16.10 -8.49 -4.84
C VAL A 202 -15.95 -7.10 -4.24
N VAL A 203 -17.08 -6.48 -3.88
CA VAL A 203 -17.14 -5.15 -3.26
C VAL A 203 -17.57 -5.32 -1.80
N ILE A 204 -16.71 -4.88 -0.88
CA ILE A 204 -16.99 -4.88 0.57
C ILE A 204 -17.02 -3.44 1.03
N ARG A 205 -18.19 -2.96 1.40
CA ARG A 205 -18.41 -1.55 1.77
C ARG A 205 -18.83 -1.41 3.23
N TYR A 206 -18.83 -0.15 3.72
CA TYR A 206 -19.08 0.19 5.13
C TYR A 206 -18.02 -0.35 6.10
N GLU A 207 -16.80 -0.56 5.60
CA GLU A 207 -15.62 -0.95 6.39
C GLU A 207 -14.58 0.18 6.51
N GLY A 208 -14.95 1.39 6.04
CA GLY A 208 -14.13 2.59 6.14
C GLY A 208 -14.11 3.20 7.54
N PRO A 209 -13.47 4.37 7.72
CA PRO A 209 -13.27 5.01 9.03
C PRO A 209 -14.55 5.32 9.81
N ARG A 210 -15.66 5.60 9.12
CA ARG A 210 -16.98 5.86 9.72
C ARG A 210 -17.88 4.65 9.72
N GLY A 211 -17.86 3.87 8.63
CA GLY A 211 -18.72 2.70 8.46
C GLY A 211 -18.25 1.51 9.29
N GLY A 212 -16.95 1.24 9.29
CA GLY A 212 -16.33 0.14 10.00
C GLY A 212 -15.62 0.56 11.28
N PRO A 213 -15.78 -0.14 12.42
CA PRO A 213 -15.13 0.22 13.67
C PRO A 213 -13.60 0.26 13.57
N GLY A 214 -13.02 1.45 13.51
CA GLY A 214 -11.58 1.66 13.42
C GLY A 214 -10.97 1.27 12.07
N MET A 215 -11.75 1.16 11.00
CA MET A 215 -11.28 0.78 9.66
C MET A 215 -10.46 -0.50 9.71
N ARG A 216 -11.11 -1.62 10.07
CA ARG A 216 -10.40 -2.88 10.34
C ARG A 216 -9.57 -3.36 9.15
N GLU A 217 -8.49 -4.06 9.47
CA GLU A 217 -7.57 -4.64 8.49
C GLU A 217 -8.06 -6.05 8.11
N MET A 218 -8.78 -6.14 7.01
CA MET A 218 -9.40 -7.39 6.57
C MET A 218 -8.36 -8.36 5.99
N LEU A 219 -8.29 -9.56 6.54
CA LEU A 219 -7.50 -10.68 6.02
C LEU A 219 -8.41 -11.82 5.51
N GLY A 220 -9.59 -11.96 6.10
CA GLY A 220 -10.56 -13.02 5.79
C GLY A 220 -10.86 -13.12 4.29
N PRO A 221 -11.36 -12.07 3.64
CA PRO A 221 -11.73 -12.11 2.23
C PRO A 221 -10.56 -12.46 1.30
N THR A 222 -9.38 -11.86 1.54
CA THR A 222 -8.21 -12.10 0.70
C THR A 222 -7.67 -13.52 0.87
N SER A 223 -7.71 -14.05 2.09
CA SER A 223 -7.32 -15.45 2.36
C SER A 223 -8.33 -16.43 1.77
N ALA A 224 -9.63 -16.14 1.84
CA ALA A 224 -10.68 -16.97 1.25
C ALA A 224 -10.54 -17.03 -0.28
N ILE A 225 -10.37 -15.89 -0.95
CA ILE A 225 -10.12 -15.81 -2.41
C ILE A 225 -8.89 -16.65 -2.80
N ALA A 226 -7.76 -16.46 -2.07
CA ALA A 226 -6.55 -17.25 -2.34
C ALA A 226 -6.73 -18.74 -2.05
N GLY A 227 -7.45 -19.10 -0.98
CA GLY A 227 -7.75 -20.48 -0.63
C GLY A 227 -8.65 -21.18 -1.64
N MET A 228 -9.53 -20.44 -2.30
CA MET A 228 -10.39 -20.94 -3.39
C MET A 228 -9.69 -20.93 -4.76
N GLY A 229 -8.42 -20.47 -4.85
CA GLY A 229 -7.67 -20.40 -6.10
C GLY A 229 -8.16 -19.30 -7.05
N LEU A 230 -8.79 -18.25 -6.54
CA LEU A 230 -9.40 -17.16 -7.31
C LEU A 230 -8.57 -15.88 -7.35
N ASP A 231 -7.41 -15.84 -6.70
CA ASP A 231 -6.56 -14.66 -6.53
C ASP A 231 -5.95 -14.10 -7.83
N THR A 232 -6.02 -14.85 -8.92
CA THR A 232 -5.61 -14.43 -10.27
C THR A 232 -6.77 -14.14 -11.22
N THR A 233 -8.03 -14.21 -10.75
CA THR A 233 -9.21 -14.07 -11.60
C THR A 233 -10.32 -13.22 -10.98
N VAL A 234 -10.27 -12.93 -9.69
CA VAL A 234 -11.25 -12.13 -8.95
C VAL A 234 -10.54 -10.94 -8.33
N ALA A 235 -11.15 -9.76 -8.44
CA ALA A 235 -10.70 -8.55 -7.77
C ALA A 235 -11.51 -8.30 -6.49
N LEU A 236 -10.88 -7.60 -5.53
CA LEU A 236 -11.50 -7.17 -4.28
C LEU A 236 -11.45 -5.64 -4.19
N LEU A 237 -12.57 -5.02 -3.85
CA LEU A 237 -12.69 -3.58 -3.61
C LEU A 237 -13.25 -3.31 -2.22
N THR A 238 -12.76 -2.27 -1.54
CA THR A 238 -13.30 -1.85 -0.24
C THR A 238 -13.01 -0.38 0.06
N ASP A 239 -13.91 0.26 0.79
CA ASP A 239 -13.66 1.55 1.46
C ASP A 239 -12.88 1.38 2.78
N GLY A 240 -12.79 0.15 3.28
CA GLY A 240 -11.88 -0.27 4.34
C GLY A 240 -10.45 -0.52 3.85
N ARG A 241 -9.75 -1.46 4.48
CA ARG A 241 -8.38 -1.85 4.09
C ARG A 241 -8.18 -3.36 4.15
N PHE A 242 -7.24 -3.83 3.35
CA PHE A 242 -6.81 -5.22 3.39
C PHE A 242 -5.48 -5.38 4.14
N SER A 243 -5.27 -6.56 4.71
CA SER A 243 -4.02 -6.92 5.36
C SER A 243 -2.82 -6.81 4.42
N GLY A 244 -1.65 -6.45 4.98
CA GLY A 244 -0.36 -6.48 4.26
C GLY A 244 0.02 -7.85 3.70
N GLY A 245 -0.59 -8.93 4.21
CA GLY A 245 -0.49 -10.31 3.70
C GLY A 245 -1.32 -10.59 2.45
N THR A 246 -2.04 -9.61 1.92
CA THR A 246 -2.92 -9.73 0.76
C THR A 246 -2.15 -10.04 -0.52
N ARG A 247 -2.71 -10.96 -1.32
CA ARG A 247 -2.31 -11.29 -2.69
C ARG A 247 -3.48 -11.03 -3.63
N GLY A 248 -3.20 -10.69 -4.90
CA GLY A 248 -4.20 -10.43 -5.94
C GLY A 248 -4.57 -8.96 -6.10
N ALA A 249 -5.53 -8.68 -6.96
CA ALA A 249 -6.04 -7.34 -7.27
C ALA A 249 -7.00 -6.87 -6.15
N ALA A 250 -6.42 -6.45 -5.02
CA ALA A 250 -7.17 -5.94 -3.87
C ALA A 250 -6.94 -4.43 -3.75
N VAL A 251 -7.98 -3.65 -4.02
CA VAL A 251 -8.01 -2.18 -3.98
C VAL A 251 -8.74 -1.77 -2.71
N GLY A 252 -8.04 -1.10 -1.82
CA GLY A 252 -8.60 -0.58 -0.56
C GLY A 252 -8.59 0.93 -0.49
N HIS A 253 -9.05 1.45 0.65
CA HIS A 253 -9.08 2.88 0.94
C HIS A 253 -9.86 3.68 -0.10
N ILE A 254 -10.91 3.09 -0.71
CA ILE A 254 -11.75 3.81 -1.67
C ILE A 254 -12.39 5.00 -0.95
N SER A 255 -12.14 6.19 -1.48
CA SER A 255 -12.58 7.43 -0.86
C SER A 255 -13.31 8.32 -1.87
N PRO A 256 -14.46 8.93 -1.45
CA PRO A 256 -15.11 8.85 -0.12
C PRO A 256 -15.66 7.44 0.19
N GLU A 257 -15.68 7.07 1.49
CA GLU A 257 -16.27 5.80 1.94
C GLU A 257 -17.80 5.77 1.80
N ALA A 258 -18.40 4.59 1.81
CA ALA A 258 -19.86 4.41 1.69
C ALA A 258 -20.64 5.17 2.77
N ALA A 259 -20.21 5.09 4.02
CA ALA A 259 -20.83 5.80 5.15
C ALA A 259 -20.70 7.33 5.09
N ALA A 260 -19.83 7.85 4.23
CA ALA A 260 -19.71 9.29 3.93
C ALA A 260 -20.42 9.70 2.63
N GLY A 261 -21.18 8.80 2.00
CA GLY A 261 -21.89 9.06 0.74
C GLY A 261 -21.01 8.91 -0.51
N GLY A 262 -19.91 8.16 -0.41
CA GLY A 262 -19.07 7.86 -1.57
C GLY A 262 -19.77 6.94 -2.58
N ALA A 263 -19.34 7.02 -3.85
CA ALA A 263 -19.93 6.26 -4.96
C ALA A 263 -19.94 4.73 -4.74
N ILE A 264 -19.04 4.21 -3.90
CA ILE A 264 -19.02 2.78 -3.53
C ILE A 264 -20.35 2.35 -2.87
N ALA A 265 -21.09 3.27 -2.21
CA ALA A 265 -22.40 2.98 -1.62
C ALA A 265 -23.47 2.72 -2.68
N LEU A 266 -23.31 3.29 -3.89
CA LEU A 266 -24.27 3.24 -4.97
C LEU A 266 -24.10 2.02 -5.89
N ILE A 267 -23.07 1.19 -5.67
CA ILE A 267 -22.83 0.00 -6.48
C ILE A 267 -23.94 -1.01 -6.22
N GLU A 268 -24.54 -1.53 -7.28
CA GLU A 268 -25.50 -2.61 -7.25
C GLU A 268 -24.89 -3.92 -7.76
N ALA A 269 -25.47 -5.04 -7.31
CA ALA A 269 -25.00 -6.35 -7.76
C ALA A 269 -25.18 -6.52 -9.28
N GLY A 270 -24.10 -6.85 -9.98
CA GLY A 270 -24.08 -6.99 -11.43
C GLY A 270 -23.54 -5.76 -12.19
N ASP A 271 -23.37 -4.63 -11.55
CA ASP A 271 -22.73 -3.46 -12.16
C ASP A 271 -21.32 -3.80 -12.70
N GLY A 272 -20.98 -3.21 -13.83
CA GLY A 272 -19.64 -3.31 -14.39
C GLY A 272 -18.64 -2.45 -13.63
N ILE A 273 -17.49 -3.02 -13.27
CA ILE A 273 -16.39 -2.28 -12.66
C ILE A 273 -15.12 -2.54 -13.45
N ARG A 274 -14.40 -1.46 -13.80
CA ARG A 274 -13.10 -1.53 -14.45
C ARG A 274 -11.99 -1.02 -13.52
N ILE A 275 -10.99 -1.85 -13.34
CA ILE A 275 -9.74 -1.56 -12.64
C ILE A 275 -8.64 -1.47 -13.68
N ASP A 276 -7.96 -0.34 -13.80
CA ASP A 276 -6.83 -0.13 -14.71
C ASP A 276 -5.65 0.41 -13.88
N ILE A 277 -4.83 -0.50 -13.36
CA ILE A 277 -3.73 -0.15 -12.48
C ILE A 277 -2.64 0.63 -13.23
N PRO A 278 -2.21 0.23 -14.45
CA PRO A 278 -1.28 1.03 -15.26
C PRO A 278 -1.82 2.42 -15.57
N GLY A 279 -3.11 2.52 -15.93
CA GLY A 279 -3.81 3.77 -16.23
C GLY A 279 -4.19 4.59 -14.99
N ARG A 280 -3.93 4.06 -13.77
CA ARG A 280 -4.31 4.71 -12.49
C ARG A 280 -5.80 5.00 -12.38
N ALA A 281 -6.65 4.16 -12.96
CA ALA A 281 -8.09 4.36 -13.03
C ALA A 281 -8.89 3.29 -12.29
N LEU A 282 -9.97 3.73 -11.62
CA LEU A 282 -10.98 2.88 -10.99
C LEU A 282 -12.36 3.42 -11.39
N THR A 283 -13.09 2.65 -12.20
CA THR A 283 -14.30 3.14 -12.86
C THR A 283 -15.48 2.21 -12.60
N LEU A 284 -16.58 2.78 -12.15
CA LEU A 284 -17.89 2.16 -12.17
C LEU A 284 -18.53 2.43 -13.54
N LEU A 285 -18.87 1.38 -14.26
CA LEU A 285 -19.40 1.44 -15.64
C LEU A 285 -20.93 1.60 -15.63
N VAL A 286 -21.40 2.64 -14.95
CA VAL A 286 -22.80 3.05 -14.84
C VAL A 286 -22.89 4.50 -15.28
N ASP A 287 -23.93 4.86 -16.01
CA ASP A 287 -24.13 6.21 -16.51
C ASP A 287 -24.30 7.22 -15.36
N GLU A 288 -23.78 8.44 -15.54
CA GLU A 288 -23.85 9.49 -14.51
C GLU A 288 -25.30 9.82 -14.11
N ALA A 289 -26.24 9.79 -15.04
CA ALA A 289 -27.65 10.02 -14.78
C ALA A 289 -28.24 8.94 -13.85
N GLU A 290 -27.90 7.69 -14.10
CA GLU A 290 -28.33 6.57 -13.24
C GLU A 290 -27.69 6.63 -11.85
N LEU A 291 -26.39 7.01 -11.76
CA LEU A 291 -25.72 7.18 -10.47
C LEU A 291 -26.31 8.35 -9.65
N ALA A 292 -26.83 9.38 -10.32
CA ALA A 292 -27.50 10.49 -9.64
C ALA A 292 -28.90 10.12 -9.12
N ASP A 293 -29.55 9.14 -9.73
CA ASP A 293 -30.88 8.65 -9.32
C ASP A 293 -30.81 7.62 -8.17
N ARG A 294 -29.66 6.96 -8.01
CA ARG A 294 -29.39 6.02 -6.90
C ARG A 294 -29.05 6.75 -5.60
#